data_2e4a8a49eb5b784c658147ab5c7d740a
#
_entry.id   2e4a8a49eb5b784c658147ab5c7d740a
#
_cell.length_a   1.000
_cell.length_b   1.000
_cell.length_c   1.000
_cell.angle_alpha   90.00
_cell.angle_beta   90.00
_cell.angle_gamma   90.00
#
_symmetry.space_group_name_H-M   'P 1'
#
loop_
_entity.id
_entity.type
_entity.pdbx_description
1 polymer ?
#
loop_
_entity_poly.entity_id
_entity_poly.type
_entity_poly.pdbx_seq_one_letter_code
_entity_poly.pdbx_strand_id
1 'polypeptide(L)'
;MSPKFGLVVVGDEILSGKRMDKHLGKVIELLGARGLALSYADYVGDDPERLTTTLQRAAASSDIVFCTGGIGATPDDQTRQSAARALGVALALHPEAKALIQERIADVAREKGEPCDFERADNLHRLNMGMFPEGASILPNPFNKIPGFSCQGPGGSALHFTPGFPVMAWPMIEWVLENKCAHWFHLAPQMEHSVLVLGAMEAALTPLMERIERHHPQVRVFSLPTVSHPVHGSHIELGVKGPVERVPAAWEELIADLHHSGAKCGPELVRTL
;
A
#
# COMPACT_ATOMS: atom_id res chain seq x y z
N MET A 1 7.79 1.70 18.07
CA MET A 1 6.56 1.27 17.37
C MET A 1 6.90 1.15 15.89
N SER A 2 6.40 0.11 15.24
CA SER A 2 6.53 0.01 13.77
C SER A 2 5.73 1.14 13.12
N PRO A 3 6.20 1.73 12.01
CA PRO A 3 5.45 2.75 11.30
C PRO A 3 4.17 2.16 10.71
N LYS A 4 3.17 3.00 10.50
CA LYS A 4 2.00 2.62 9.71
C LYS A 4 2.31 2.80 8.24
N PHE A 5 1.74 1.93 7.40
CA PHE A 5 1.88 2.01 5.96
C PHE A 5 0.57 2.48 5.32
N GLY A 6 0.67 3.47 4.45
CA GLY A 6 -0.44 3.99 3.65
C GLY A 6 -0.22 3.78 2.15
N LEU A 7 -1.31 3.72 1.40
CA LEU A 7 -1.30 3.68 -0.06
C LEU A 7 -2.21 4.79 -0.59
N VAL A 8 -1.73 5.56 -1.56
CA VAL A 8 -2.54 6.49 -2.34
C VAL A 8 -2.49 6.05 -3.80
N VAL A 9 -3.63 5.71 -4.37
CA VAL A 9 -3.77 5.34 -5.79
C VAL A 9 -4.38 6.53 -6.52
N VAL A 10 -3.66 7.05 -7.50
CA VAL A 10 -4.04 8.24 -8.27
C VAL A 10 -4.40 7.86 -9.68
N GLY A 11 -5.54 8.32 -10.17
CA GLY A 11 -5.98 8.18 -11.54
C GLY A 11 -7.50 8.11 -11.71
N ASP A 12 -8.03 8.96 -12.57
CA ASP A 12 -9.46 8.99 -12.92
C ASP A 12 -9.90 7.69 -13.60
N GLU A 13 -9.02 6.99 -14.32
CA GLU A 13 -9.30 5.71 -14.96
C GLU A 13 -9.59 4.58 -13.96
N ILE A 14 -9.03 4.67 -12.74
CA ILE A 14 -9.33 3.73 -11.66
C ILE A 14 -10.71 4.06 -11.08
N LEU A 15 -10.96 5.32 -10.77
CA LEU A 15 -12.24 5.76 -10.18
C LEU A 15 -13.42 5.59 -11.15
N SER A 16 -13.20 5.75 -12.44
CA SER A 16 -14.23 5.53 -13.46
C SER A 16 -14.43 4.05 -13.85
N GLY A 17 -13.61 3.14 -13.30
CA GLY A 17 -13.68 1.72 -13.62
C GLY A 17 -13.14 1.35 -15.01
N LYS A 18 -12.54 2.30 -15.75
CA LYS A 18 -11.89 2.02 -17.04
C LYS A 18 -10.68 1.10 -16.90
N ARG A 19 -10.00 1.16 -15.76
CA ARG A 19 -8.94 0.24 -15.35
C ARG A 19 -9.22 -0.28 -13.95
N MET A 20 -8.93 -1.55 -13.74
CA MET A 20 -8.97 -2.16 -12.41
C MET A 20 -7.67 -1.82 -11.67
N ASP A 21 -7.78 -1.40 -10.41
CA ASP A 21 -6.61 -1.27 -9.55
C ASP A 21 -5.92 -2.61 -9.35
N LYS A 22 -4.60 -2.59 -9.43
CA LYS A 22 -3.72 -3.74 -9.18
C LYS A 22 -2.70 -3.46 -8.07
N HIS A 23 -2.69 -2.23 -7.54
CA HIS A 23 -1.70 -1.82 -6.54
C HIS A 23 -2.09 -2.25 -5.14
N LEU A 24 -3.36 -2.08 -4.73
CA LEU A 24 -3.81 -2.41 -3.38
C LEU A 24 -3.47 -3.86 -3.00
N GLY A 25 -3.90 -4.83 -3.81
CA GLY A 25 -3.64 -6.25 -3.52
C GLY A 25 -2.14 -6.57 -3.48
N LYS A 26 -1.36 -5.97 -4.40
CA LYS A 26 0.10 -6.20 -4.44
C LYS A 26 0.84 -5.56 -3.27
N VAL A 27 0.46 -4.36 -2.84
CA VAL A 27 1.06 -3.71 -1.67
C VAL A 27 0.75 -4.50 -0.39
N ILE A 28 -0.49 -5.01 -0.24
CA ILE A 28 -0.85 -5.91 0.86
C ILE A 28 0.04 -7.17 0.86
N GLU A 29 0.22 -7.80 -0.31
CA GLU A 29 1.09 -8.97 -0.47
C GLU A 29 2.55 -8.65 -0.09
N LEU A 30 3.11 -7.56 -0.64
CA LEU A 30 4.50 -7.16 -0.39
C LEU A 30 4.77 -6.85 1.09
N LEU A 31 3.84 -6.16 1.75
CA LEU A 31 3.92 -5.87 3.17
C LEU A 31 3.76 -7.12 4.01
N GLY A 32 2.74 -7.95 3.72
CA GLY A 32 2.46 -9.19 4.45
C GLY A 32 3.63 -10.18 4.40
N ALA A 33 4.27 -10.33 3.23
CA ALA A 33 5.47 -11.16 3.08
C ALA A 33 6.65 -10.72 3.98
N ARG A 34 6.59 -9.53 4.56
CA ARG A 34 7.61 -8.94 5.44
C ARG A 34 7.14 -8.73 6.89
N GLY A 35 5.98 -9.31 7.24
CA GLY A 35 5.37 -9.15 8.56
C GLY A 35 4.89 -7.71 8.84
N LEU A 36 4.58 -6.95 7.79
CA LEU A 36 4.06 -5.60 7.84
C LEU A 36 2.61 -5.58 7.35
N ALA A 37 1.86 -4.54 7.71
CA ALA A 37 0.47 -4.42 7.32
C ALA A 37 0.14 -3.02 6.78
N LEU A 38 -0.71 -2.97 5.75
CA LEU A 38 -1.27 -1.74 5.25
C LEU A 38 -2.32 -1.22 6.25
N SER A 39 -2.24 0.06 6.60
CA SER A 39 -3.15 0.70 7.56
C SER A 39 -4.33 1.40 6.90
N TYR A 40 -4.12 1.94 5.70
CA TYR A 40 -5.17 2.59 4.91
C TYR A 40 -4.80 2.64 3.43
N ALA A 41 -5.83 2.80 2.58
CA ALA A 41 -5.67 3.12 1.18
C ALA A 41 -6.65 4.23 0.77
N ASP A 42 -6.16 5.21 0.05
CA ASP A 42 -6.94 6.30 -0.54
C ASP A 42 -6.92 6.19 -2.06
N TYR A 43 -8.07 6.35 -2.68
CA TYR A 43 -8.21 6.46 -4.13
C TYR A 43 -8.57 7.89 -4.47
N VAL A 44 -7.77 8.53 -5.30
CA VAL A 44 -7.91 9.95 -5.65
C VAL A 44 -7.83 10.11 -7.16
N GLY A 45 -8.73 10.89 -7.74
CA GLY A 45 -8.65 11.28 -9.15
C GLY A 45 -7.54 12.30 -9.41
N ASP A 46 -7.40 12.70 -10.68
CA ASP A 46 -6.37 13.64 -11.12
C ASP A 46 -6.71 15.11 -10.78
N ASP A 47 -7.62 15.32 -9.83
CA ASP A 47 -7.96 16.65 -9.29
C ASP A 47 -6.84 17.19 -8.39
N PRO A 48 -6.18 18.29 -8.76
CA PRO A 48 -5.02 18.81 -8.04
C PRO A 48 -5.30 19.26 -6.60
N GLU A 49 -6.50 19.71 -6.29
CA GLU A 49 -6.84 20.23 -4.95
C GLU A 49 -7.08 19.05 -3.99
N ARG A 50 -7.84 18.06 -4.42
CA ARG A 50 -8.09 16.83 -3.65
C ARG A 50 -6.80 16.06 -3.40
N LEU A 51 -5.98 15.90 -4.44
CA LEU A 51 -4.70 15.24 -4.34
C LEU A 51 -3.75 15.98 -3.40
N THR A 52 -3.68 17.32 -3.48
CA THR A 52 -2.89 18.12 -2.55
C THR A 52 -3.34 17.93 -1.11
N THR A 53 -4.66 17.96 -0.84
CA THR A 53 -5.22 17.77 0.50
C THR A 53 -4.91 16.37 1.05
N THR A 54 -5.02 15.33 0.21
CA THR A 54 -4.68 13.95 0.59
C THR A 54 -3.20 13.83 0.95
N LEU A 55 -2.32 14.41 0.13
CA LEU A 55 -0.88 14.39 0.37
C LEU A 55 -0.46 15.25 1.58
N GLN A 56 -1.16 16.37 1.87
CA GLN A 56 -0.94 17.15 3.11
C GLN A 56 -1.24 16.31 4.35
N ARG A 57 -2.35 15.59 4.36
CA ARG A 57 -2.69 14.66 5.46
C ARG A 57 -1.61 13.58 5.64
N ALA A 58 -1.17 12.98 4.54
CA ALA A 58 -0.11 12.00 4.55
C ALA A 58 1.21 12.59 5.06
N ALA A 59 1.58 13.79 4.60
CA ALA A 59 2.82 14.47 5.01
C ALA A 59 2.82 14.89 6.49
N ALA A 60 1.66 15.22 7.05
CA ALA A 60 1.52 15.56 8.46
C ALA A 60 1.55 14.35 9.41
N SER A 61 1.45 13.13 8.89
CA SER A 61 1.54 11.90 9.66
C SER A 61 3.01 11.50 9.95
N SER A 62 3.20 10.38 10.65
CA SER A 62 4.49 9.70 10.78
C SER A 62 4.57 8.41 9.94
N ASP A 63 3.68 8.27 8.96
CA ASP A 63 3.50 7.05 8.20
C ASP A 63 4.49 6.93 7.03
N ILE A 64 4.68 5.72 6.55
CA ILE A 64 5.34 5.44 5.27
C ILE A 64 4.23 5.29 4.22
N VAL A 65 4.22 6.16 3.22
CA VAL A 65 3.12 6.23 2.25
C VAL A 65 3.65 6.00 0.84
N PHE A 66 3.08 5.01 0.18
CA PHE A 66 3.29 4.80 -1.24
C PHE A 66 2.20 5.55 -2.02
N CYS A 67 2.60 6.36 -2.99
CA CYS A 67 1.69 7.06 -3.90
C CYS A 67 1.98 6.56 -5.32
N THR A 68 0.98 5.99 -5.99
CA THR A 68 1.11 5.41 -7.32
C THR A 68 0.26 6.17 -8.32
N GLY A 69 0.85 6.59 -9.44
CA GLY A 69 0.17 7.32 -10.52
C GLY A 69 0.43 8.82 -10.55
N GLY A 70 0.11 9.43 -11.66
CA GLY A 70 0.14 10.89 -11.89
C GLY A 70 1.53 11.54 -11.90
N ILE A 71 2.61 10.77 -12.14
CA ILE A 71 3.99 11.31 -12.25
C ILE A 71 4.58 11.24 -13.67
N GLY A 72 3.78 10.95 -14.67
CA GLY A 72 4.16 10.94 -16.09
C GLY A 72 4.38 12.35 -16.67
N ALA A 73 4.35 12.47 -17.98
CA ALA A 73 4.61 13.71 -18.72
C ALA A 73 3.35 14.37 -19.27
N THR A 74 2.17 13.78 -19.08
CA THR A 74 0.92 14.28 -19.62
C THR A 74 0.30 15.38 -18.75
N PRO A 75 -0.58 16.23 -19.26
CA PRO A 75 -1.14 17.35 -18.50
C PRO A 75 -1.98 16.97 -17.29
N ASP A 76 -2.55 15.76 -17.28
CA ASP A 76 -3.28 15.16 -16.18
C ASP A 76 -2.38 14.60 -15.06
N ASP A 77 -1.07 14.42 -15.32
CA ASP A 77 -0.08 14.00 -14.32
C ASP A 77 0.21 15.13 -13.31
N GLN A 78 -0.62 15.25 -12.28
CA GLN A 78 -0.57 16.33 -11.30
C GLN A 78 0.08 15.95 -9.96
N THR A 79 0.53 14.71 -9.78
CA THR A 79 1.03 14.22 -8.48
C THR A 79 2.29 14.95 -8.02
N ARG A 80 3.23 15.27 -8.90
CA ARG A 80 4.47 16.01 -8.56
C ARG A 80 4.16 17.43 -8.06
N GLN A 81 3.29 18.13 -8.79
CA GLN A 81 2.85 19.50 -8.46
C GLN A 81 2.07 19.50 -7.14
N SER A 82 1.19 18.52 -6.95
CA SER A 82 0.40 18.37 -5.73
C SER A 82 1.28 18.03 -4.53
N ALA A 83 2.31 17.18 -4.72
CA ALA A 83 3.29 16.87 -3.67
C ALA A 83 4.10 18.12 -3.27
N ALA A 84 4.57 18.94 -4.23
CA ALA A 84 5.27 20.17 -3.94
C ALA A 84 4.38 21.15 -3.16
N ARG A 85 3.12 21.34 -3.58
CA ARG A 85 2.13 22.14 -2.86
C ARG A 85 1.85 21.61 -1.45
N ALA A 86 1.70 20.32 -1.31
CA ALA A 86 1.43 19.68 -0.01
C ALA A 86 2.57 19.87 0.98
N LEU A 87 3.80 19.87 0.50
CA LEU A 87 5.01 20.06 1.31
C LEU A 87 5.40 21.54 1.47
N GLY A 88 4.77 22.46 0.75
CA GLY A 88 5.09 23.87 0.78
C GLY A 88 6.47 24.22 0.19
N VAL A 89 6.94 23.45 -0.79
CA VAL A 89 8.23 23.63 -1.44
C VAL A 89 8.07 23.90 -2.95
N ALA A 90 9.11 24.41 -3.60
CA ALA A 90 9.10 24.60 -5.05
C ALA A 90 9.25 23.26 -5.79
N LEU A 91 8.82 23.24 -7.04
CA LEU A 91 9.05 22.15 -7.98
C LEU A 91 10.26 22.49 -8.85
N ALA A 92 11.27 21.64 -8.87
CA ALA A 92 12.51 21.88 -9.61
C ALA A 92 12.96 20.64 -10.38
N LEU A 93 13.70 20.84 -11.48
CA LEU A 93 14.29 19.74 -12.23
C LEU A 93 15.42 19.12 -11.41
N HIS A 94 15.23 17.90 -10.95
CA HIS A 94 16.21 17.18 -10.15
C HIS A 94 17.41 16.77 -11.02
N PRO A 95 18.67 17.13 -10.66
CA PRO A 95 19.83 16.89 -11.51
C PRO A 95 20.04 15.42 -11.89
N GLU A 96 19.89 14.51 -10.93
CA GLU A 96 20.03 13.07 -11.17
C GLU A 96 18.86 12.53 -12.02
N ALA A 97 17.62 12.99 -11.80
CA ALA A 97 16.48 12.61 -12.63
C ALA A 97 16.70 13.04 -14.09
N LYS A 98 17.20 14.27 -14.31
CA LYS A 98 17.59 14.76 -15.65
C LYS A 98 18.58 13.80 -16.31
N ALA A 99 19.63 13.42 -15.61
CA ALA A 99 20.65 12.52 -16.15
C ALA A 99 20.06 11.14 -16.53
N LEU A 100 19.26 10.54 -15.65
CA LEU A 100 18.58 9.25 -15.89
C LEU A 100 17.60 9.30 -17.06
N ILE A 101 16.84 10.39 -17.19
CA ILE A 101 15.90 10.60 -18.31
C ILE A 101 16.68 10.76 -19.61
N GLN A 102 17.78 11.52 -19.63
CA GLN A 102 18.65 11.67 -20.80
C GLN A 102 19.31 10.33 -21.19
N GLU A 103 19.76 9.55 -20.21
CA GLU A 103 20.26 8.20 -20.46
C GLU A 103 19.19 7.32 -21.12
N ARG A 104 17.94 7.34 -20.64
CA ARG A 104 16.84 6.60 -21.26
C ARG A 104 16.53 7.08 -22.66
N ILE A 105 16.59 8.39 -22.94
CA ILE A 105 16.44 8.96 -24.29
C ILE A 105 17.51 8.40 -25.21
N ALA A 106 18.76 8.36 -24.77
CA ALA A 106 19.86 7.82 -25.55
C ALA A 106 19.71 6.30 -25.80
N ASP A 107 19.25 5.54 -24.79
CA ASP A 107 18.95 4.11 -24.96
C ASP A 107 17.87 3.87 -26.00
N VAL A 108 16.78 4.63 -25.95
CA VAL A 108 15.67 4.51 -26.93
C VAL A 108 16.14 4.88 -28.33
N ALA A 109 16.94 5.93 -28.49
CA ALA A 109 17.52 6.30 -29.80
C ALA A 109 18.39 5.17 -30.35
N ARG A 110 19.23 4.56 -29.51
CA ARG A 110 20.07 3.42 -29.87
C ARG A 110 19.25 2.19 -30.24
N GLU A 111 18.22 1.86 -29.48
CA GLU A 111 17.29 0.75 -29.75
C GLU A 111 16.62 0.88 -31.12
N LYS A 112 16.31 2.13 -31.54
CA LYS A 112 15.69 2.44 -32.81
C LYS A 112 16.66 2.65 -33.97
N GLY A 113 17.95 2.75 -33.70
CA GLY A 113 18.96 3.12 -34.71
C GLY A 113 18.86 4.59 -35.17
N GLU A 114 18.30 5.47 -34.32
CA GLU A 114 18.10 6.89 -34.60
C GLU A 114 19.19 7.74 -33.93
N PRO A 115 19.53 8.93 -34.47
CA PRO A 115 20.39 9.89 -33.78
C PRO A 115 19.75 10.32 -32.45
N CYS A 116 20.57 10.42 -31.39
CA CYS A 116 20.12 10.96 -30.11
C CYS A 116 20.12 12.49 -30.18
N ASP A 117 18.94 13.09 -30.06
CA ASP A 117 18.76 14.55 -30.02
C ASP A 117 18.01 14.93 -28.72
N PHE A 118 18.77 15.49 -27.75
CA PHE A 118 18.19 15.92 -26.47
C PHE A 118 17.35 17.19 -26.59
N GLU A 119 17.56 18.01 -27.63
CA GLU A 119 16.84 19.28 -27.83
C GLU A 119 15.54 19.08 -28.60
N ARG A 120 15.25 17.90 -29.08
CA ARG A 120 13.98 17.58 -29.71
C ARG A 120 12.82 17.84 -28.74
N ALA A 121 11.76 18.49 -29.23
CA ALA A 121 10.67 18.99 -28.38
C ALA A 121 10.06 17.91 -27.46
N ASP A 122 9.87 16.68 -27.95
CA ASP A 122 9.35 15.58 -27.14
C ASP A 122 10.34 15.10 -26.07
N ASN A 123 11.65 15.19 -26.31
CA ASN A 123 12.69 14.86 -25.33
C ASN A 123 12.82 15.95 -24.26
N LEU A 124 12.70 17.23 -24.63
CA LEU A 124 12.60 18.32 -23.66
C LEU A 124 11.35 18.15 -22.79
N HIS A 125 10.21 17.80 -23.39
CA HIS A 125 8.98 17.55 -22.66
C HIS A 125 9.11 16.37 -21.66
N ARG A 126 9.85 15.34 -22.01
CA ARG A 126 10.14 14.21 -21.10
C ARG A 126 10.88 14.63 -19.83
N LEU A 127 11.67 15.70 -19.86
CA LEU A 127 12.34 16.21 -18.65
C LEU A 127 11.36 16.66 -17.58
N ASN A 128 10.10 16.96 -17.94
CA ASN A 128 9.05 17.26 -16.97
C ASN A 128 8.84 16.11 -15.96
N MET A 129 9.10 14.85 -16.36
CA MET A 129 9.04 13.71 -15.44
C MET A 129 10.10 13.77 -14.34
N GLY A 130 11.15 14.58 -14.50
CA GLY A 130 12.18 14.82 -13.50
C GLY A 130 11.97 16.09 -12.66
N MET A 131 10.85 16.78 -12.84
CA MET A 131 10.46 17.91 -12.00
C MET A 131 9.93 17.39 -10.68
N PHE A 132 10.72 17.47 -9.62
CA PHE A 132 10.37 16.96 -8.29
C PHE A 132 10.28 18.09 -7.25
N PRO A 133 9.55 17.89 -6.13
CA PRO A 133 9.61 18.79 -4.98
C PRO A 133 11.06 19.00 -4.53
N GLU A 134 11.45 20.23 -4.21
CA GLU A 134 12.80 20.51 -3.68
C GLU A 134 13.06 19.68 -2.42
N GLY A 135 14.28 19.11 -2.34
CA GLY A 135 14.67 18.18 -1.27
C GLY A 135 14.23 16.73 -1.49
N ALA A 136 13.56 16.43 -2.60
CA ALA A 136 13.25 15.04 -2.95
C ALA A 136 14.53 14.23 -3.22
N SER A 137 14.47 12.93 -2.92
CA SER A 137 15.48 11.95 -3.30
C SER A 137 14.97 11.03 -4.39
N ILE A 138 15.88 10.52 -5.21
CA ILE A 138 15.55 9.58 -6.30
C ILE A 138 15.02 8.26 -5.73
N LEU A 139 13.95 7.77 -6.36
CA LEU A 139 13.47 6.41 -6.22
C LEU A 139 13.77 5.66 -7.52
N PRO A 140 14.71 4.69 -7.51
CA PRO A 140 15.17 4.02 -8.71
C PRO A 140 14.06 3.24 -9.41
N ASN A 141 14.03 3.31 -10.74
CA ASN A 141 13.13 2.52 -11.57
C ASN A 141 13.94 1.53 -12.42
N PRO A 142 13.96 0.24 -12.04
CA PRO A 142 14.76 -0.75 -12.76
C PRO A 142 14.21 -1.09 -14.14
N PHE A 143 12.95 -0.73 -14.43
CA PHE A 143 12.31 -1.07 -15.70
C PHE A 143 12.79 -0.19 -16.87
N ASN A 144 12.86 1.13 -16.66
CA ASN A 144 13.16 2.06 -17.77
C ASN A 144 14.04 3.25 -17.36
N LYS A 145 14.65 3.23 -16.18
CA LYS A 145 15.52 4.29 -15.62
C LYS A 145 14.80 5.61 -15.30
N ILE A 146 13.59 5.87 -15.79
CA ILE A 146 12.85 7.10 -15.45
C ILE A 146 12.40 6.99 -13.99
N PRO A 147 13.00 7.78 -13.08
CA PRO A 147 12.84 7.55 -11.66
C PRO A 147 11.49 8.05 -11.12
N GLY A 148 11.07 7.48 -10.00
CA GLY A 148 10.18 8.14 -9.07
C GLY A 148 10.96 9.00 -8.08
N PHE A 149 10.29 9.44 -7.04
CA PHE A 149 10.92 10.27 -6.01
C PHE A 149 10.37 9.97 -4.62
N SER A 150 11.14 10.37 -3.61
CA SER A 150 10.73 10.26 -2.21
C SER A 150 10.92 11.60 -1.51
N CYS A 151 9.96 11.95 -0.65
CA CYS A 151 10.00 13.17 0.16
C CYS A 151 9.80 12.83 1.64
N GLN A 152 10.30 13.71 2.52
CA GLN A 152 10.01 13.69 3.94
C GLN A 152 8.93 14.72 4.24
N GLY A 153 7.91 14.31 4.99
CA GLY A 153 6.88 15.24 5.45
C GLY A 153 7.24 15.86 6.80
N PRO A 154 6.62 17.01 7.16
CA PRO A 154 6.84 17.70 8.42
C PRO A 154 6.44 16.88 9.66
N GLY A 155 5.55 15.92 9.51
CA GLY A 155 5.14 14.98 10.58
C GLY A 155 6.11 13.82 10.79
N GLY A 156 7.19 13.74 10.00
CA GLY A 156 8.13 12.62 10.02
C GLY A 156 7.74 11.48 9.06
N SER A 157 6.72 11.69 8.24
CA SER A 157 6.31 10.72 7.22
C SER A 157 7.36 10.58 6.12
N ALA A 158 7.41 9.40 5.51
CA ALA A 158 8.15 9.13 4.29
C ALA A 158 7.18 8.88 3.14
N LEU A 159 7.17 9.78 2.16
CA LEU A 159 6.28 9.68 0.99
C LEU A 159 7.08 9.18 -0.22
N HIS A 160 6.64 8.12 -0.85
CA HIS A 160 7.30 7.47 -1.98
C HIS A 160 6.37 7.47 -3.19
N PHE A 161 6.80 8.11 -4.27
CA PHE A 161 6.00 8.34 -5.47
C PHE A 161 6.50 7.47 -6.63
N THR A 162 5.60 6.67 -7.19
CA THR A 162 5.88 5.74 -8.29
C THR A 162 4.92 5.96 -9.46
N PRO A 163 5.30 5.55 -10.69
CA PRO A 163 4.34 5.52 -11.80
C PRO A 163 3.12 4.64 -11.50
N GLY A 164 2.02 4.88 -12.21
CA GLY A 164 0.80 4.04 -12.12
C GLY A 164 0.89 2.69 -12.85
N PHE A 165 2.00 2.37 -13.50
CA PHE A 165 2.17 1.09 -14.19
C PHE A 165 2.73 0.03 -13.25
N PRO A 166 2.02 -1.11 -13.03
CA PRO A 166 2.44 -2.18 -12.13
C PRO A 166 3.87 -2.67 -12.35
N VAL A 167 4.27 -2.84 -13.62
CA VAL A 167 5.61 -3.31 -14.01
C VAL A 167 6.74 -2.37 -13.55
N MET A 168 6.43 -1.10 -13.30
CA MET A 168 7.36 -0.11 -12.76
C MET A 168 7.17 0.08 -11.25
N ALA A 169 5.92 0.30 -10.82
CA ALA A 169 5.61 0.65 -9.44
C ALA A 169 5.98 -0.47 -8.44
N TRP A 170 5.68 -1.72 -8.76
CA TRP A 170 5.90 -2.82 -7.82
C TRP A 170 7.38 -3.04 -7.46
N PRO A 171 8.31 -3.14 -8.44
CA PRO A 171 9.73 -3.22 -8.11
C PRO A 171 10.26 -1.99 -7.37
N MET A 172 9.71 -0.81 -7.63
CA MET A 172 10.10 0.41 -6.92
C MET A 172 9.63 0.40 -5.46
N ILE A 173 8.39 -0.05 -5.20
CA ILE A 173 7.87 -0.24 -3.84
C ILE A 173 8.70 -1.28 -3.09
N GLU A 174 8.98 -2.41 -3.73
CA GLU A 174 9.82 -3.46 -3.18
C GLU A 174 11.22 -2.94 -2.84
N TRP A 175 11.83 -2.15 -3.73
CA TRP A 175 13.09 -1.49 -3.46
C TRP A 175 13.05 -0.61 -2.19
N VAL A 176 11.98 0.17 -1.99
CA VAL A 176 11.80 0.97 -0.77
C VAL A 176 11.73 0.08 0.46
N LEU A 177 10.93 -0.98 0.40
CA LEU A 177 10.80 -1.91 1.52
C LEU A 177 12.16 -2.52 1.89
N GLU A 178 12.91 -3.04 0.92
CA GLU A 178 14.22 -3.68 1.17
C GLU A 178 15.29 -2.70 1.65
N ASN A 179 15.33 -1.48 1.10
CA ASN A 179 16.44 -0.55 1.37
C ASN A 179 16.13 0.46 2.50
N LYS A 180 14.86 0.72 2.80
CA LYS A 180 14.47 1.73 3.80
C LYS A 180 13.68 1.16 4.97
N CYS A 181 13.03 -0.01 4.81
CA CYS A 181 12.12 -0.57 5.80
C CYS A 181 12.56 -1.92 6.38
N ALA A 182 13.65 -2.52 5.89
CA ALA A 182 14.09 -3.88 6.27
C ALA A 182 14.26 -4.08 7.79
N HIS A 183 14.62 -3.03 8.50
CA HIS A 183 14.77 -3.08 9.96
C HIS A 183 13.44 -3.24 10.73
N TRP A 184 12.29 -3.15 10.06
CA TRP A 184 10.97 -3.44 10.63
C TRP A 184 10.41 -4.82 10.26
N PHE A 185 11.11 -5.59 9.42
CA PHE A 185 10.62 -6.88 8.96
C PHE A 185 10.52 -7.87 10.11
N HIS A 186 9.37 -8.54 10.22
CA HIS A 186 9.11 -9.62 11.17
C HIS A 186 9.45 -9.32 12.64
N LEU A 187 9.49 -8.03 13.04
CA LEU A 187 9.78 -7.65 14.43
C LEU A 187 8.69 -8.08 15.42
N ALA A 188 7.47 -8.24 14.94
CA ALA A 188 6.32 -8.65 15.73
C ALA A 188 5.49 -9.64 14.92
N PRO A 189 5.91 -10.91 14.82
CA PRO A 189 5.19 -11.91 14.04
C PRO A 189 3.76 -12.03 14.56
N GLN A 190 2.82 -11.98 13.62
CA GLN A 190 1.40 -12.06 13.89
C GLN A 190 0.87 -13.43 13.46
N MET A 191 -0.18 -13.88 14.11
CA MET A 191 -0.89 -15.11 13.79
C MET A 191 -2.39 -14.86 13.77
N GLU A 192 -3.07 -15.52 12.87
CA GLU A 192 -4.52 -15.68 12.89
C GLU A 192 -4.86 -17.14 13.14
N HIS A 193 -5.85 -17.39 14.01
CA HIS A 193 -6.45 -18.69 14.21
C HIS A 193 -7.96 -18.54 14.17
N SER A 194 -8.63 -19.26 13.28
CA SER A 194 -10.07 -19.13 13.04
C SER A 194 -10.75 -20.47 12.80
N VAL A 195 -12.08 -20.46 12.89
CA VAL A 195 -12.94 -21.61 12.61
C VAL A 195 -14.16 -21.15 11.82
N LEU A 196 -14.69 -22.00 10.97
CA LEU A 196 -15.97 -21.77 10.29
C LEU A 196 -17.12 -22.11 11.24
N VAL A 197 -17.90 -21.12 11.67
CA VAL A 197 -19.13 -21.31 12.47
C VAL A 197 -20.31 -21.40 11.53
N LEU A 198 -20.87 -22.60 11.39
CA LEU A 198 -21.90 -22.91 10.40
C LEU A 198 -23.29 -22.44 10.87
N GLY A 199 -24.00 -21.71 10.00
CA GLY A 199 -25.37 -21.27 10.26
C GLY A 199 -25.54 -20.30 11.43
N ALA A 200 -24.45 -19.75 11.96
CA ALA A 200 -24.52 -18.77 13.04
C ALA A 200 -24.89 -17.38 12.50
N MET A 201 -25.54 -16.59 13.36
CA MET A 201 -25.77 -15.17 13.13
C MET A 201 -24.69 -14.36 13.87
N GLU A 202 -24.11 -13.38 13.22
CA GLU A 202 -23.01 -12.57 13.77
C GLU A 202 -23.39 -11.90 15.10
N ALA A 203 -24.61 -11.38 15.21
CA ALA A 203 -25.12 -10.77 16.43
C ALA A 203 -25.13 -11.73 17.63
N ALA A 204 -25.29 -13.03 17.40
CA ALA A 204 -25.26 -14.02 18.47
C ALA A 204 -23.83 -14.28 18.98
N LEU A 205 -22.82 -14.02 18.16
CA LEU A 205 -21.39 -14.19 18.51
C LEU A 205 -20.77 -12.93 19.13
N THR A 206 -21.40 -11.76 18.97
CA THR A 206 -20.88 -10.49 19.47
C THR A 206 -20.51 -10.51 20.96
N PRO A 207 -21.35 -11.03 21.90
CA PRO A 207 -20.97 -11.06 23.31
C PRO A 207 -19.72 -11.91 23.60
N LEU A 208 -19.50 -12.98 22.83
CA LEU A 208 -18.31 -13.80 22.89
C LEU A 208 -17.10 -13.00 22.40
N MET A 209 -17.20 -12.36 21.26
CA MET A 209 -16.13 -11.54 20.67
C MET A 209 -15.66 -10.44 21.63
N GLU A 210 -16.59 -9.68 22.20
CA GLU A 210 -16.31 -8.63 23.18
C GLU A 210 -15.64 -9.17 24.45
N ARG A 211 -16.03 -10.35 24.91
CA ARG A 211 -15.41 -10.99 26.07
C ARG A 211 -13.97 -11.37 25.80
N ILE A 212 -13.69 -12.02 24.67
CA ILE A 212 -12.35 -12.41 24.26
C ILE A 212 -11.43 -11.19 24.15
N GLU A 213 -11.85 -10.10 23.46
CA GLU A 213 -11.03 -8.88 23.38
C GLU A 213 -10.78 -8.22 24.73
N ARG A 214 -11.73 -8.33 25.67
CA ARG A 214 -11.58 -7.80 27.03
C ARG A 214 -10.57 -8.60 27.85
N HIS A 215 -10.59 -9.93 27.73
CA HIS A 215 -9.66 -10.81 28.44
C HIS A 215 -8.27 -10.82 27.81
N HIS A 216 -8.18 -10.59 26.49
CA HIS A 216 -6.94 -10.63 25.73
C HIS A 216 -6.72 -9.29 24.97
N PRO A 217 -6.37 -8.20 25.66
CA PRO A 217 -6.38 -6.85 25.06
C PRO A 217 -5.37 -6.63 23.91
N GLN A 218 -4.41 -7.55 23.72
CA GLN A 218 -3.45 -7.53 22.61
C GLN A 218 -3.90 -8.38 21.40
N VAL A 219 -5.03 -9.06 21.52
CA VAL A 219 -5.62 -9.88 20.47
C VAL A 219 -6.88 -9.18 19.95
N ARG A 220 -7.14 -9.29 18.66
CA ARG A 220 -8.37 -8.83 18.02
C ARG A 220 -9.18 -10.02 17.57
N VAL A 221 -10.46 -9.95 17.77
CA VAL A 221 -11.41 -10.91 17.20
C VAL A 221 -11.89 -10.39 15.85
N PHE A 222 -12.03 -11.27 14.90
CA PHE A 222 -12.63 -10.93 13.61
C PHE A 222 -13.74 -11.91 13.25
N SER A 223 -14.73 -11.41 12.51
CA SER A 223 -15.77 -12.22 11.93
C SER A 223 -15.92 -11.87 10.44
N LEU A 224 -15.98 -12.89 9.60
CA LEU A 224 -16.10 -12.75 8.15
C LEU A 224 -17.30 -13.58 7.68
N PRO A 225 -18.50 -12.97 7.59
CA PRO A 225 -19.71 -13.66 7.14
C PRO A 225 -19.64 -14.02 5.66
N THR A 226 -20.01 -15.25 5.35
CA THR A 226 -20.20 -15.75 3.99
C THR A 226 -21.64 -16.24 3.82
N VAL A 227 -22.38 -15.66 2.89
CA VAL A 227 -23.83 -15.95 2.71
C VAL A 227 -24.06 -17.23 1.92
N SER A 228 -23.19 -17.53 0.94
CA SER A 228 -23.29 -18.77 0.17
C SER A 228 -21.90 -19.28 -0.21
N HIS A 229 -21.55 -20.46 0.29
CA HIS A 229 -20.34 -21.16 -0.07
C HIS A 229 -20.69 -22.53 -0.62
N PRO A 230 -20.10 -22.99 -1.74
CA PRO A 230 -20.55 -24.21 -2.41
C PRO A 230 -20.43 -25.49 -1.54
N VAL A 231 -19.52 -25.50 -0.56
CA VAL A 231 -19.30 -26.65 0.33
C VAL A 231 -19.87 -26.43 1.72
N HIS A 232 -19.73 -25.24 2.29
CA HIS A 232 -20.05 -24.97 3.70
C HIS A 232 -21.34 -24.18 3.90
N GLY A 233 -22.02 -23.78 2.80
CA GLY A 233 -23.23 -22.95 2.91
C GLY A 233 -22.98 -21.60 3.57
N SER A 234 -23.97 -21.09 4.29
CA SER A 234 -23.81 -19.85 5.07
C SER A 234 -23.01 -20.13 6.34
N HIS A 235 -21.96 -19.38 6.56
CA HIS A 235 -21.09 -19.51 7.71
C HIS A 235 -20.42 -18.19 8.07
N ILE A 236 -19.82 -18.15 9.22
CA ILE A 236 -18.95 -17.05 9.68
C ILE A 236 -17.57 -17.64 9.93
N GLU A 237 -16.52 -17.15 9.27
CA GLU A 237 -15.16 -17.37 9.72
C GLU A 237 -14.95 -16.49 10.93
N LEU A 238 -14.94 -17.09 12.12
CA LEU A 238 -14.67 -16.42 13.40
C LEU A 238 -13.28 -16.75 13.87
N GLY A 239 -12.49 -15.74 14.21
CA GLY A 239 -11.12 -15.99 14.61
C GLY A 239 -10.54 -14.88 15.47
N VAL A 240 -9.34 -15.16 15.94
CA VAL A 240 -8.49 -14.27 16.71
C VAL A 240 -7.20 -13.99 15.97
N LYS A 241 -6.72 -12.74 16.04
CA LYS A 241 -5.44 -12.33 15.47
C LYS A 241 -4.65 -11.47 16.42
N GLY A 242 -3.34 -11.61 16.40
CA GLY A 242 -2.44 -10.85 17.28
C GLY A 242 -1.03 -11.44 17.29
N PRO A 243 -0.21 -11.03 18.28
CA PRO A 243 1.13 -11.59 18.47
C PRO A 243 1.07 -13.12 18.62
N VAL A 244 2.00 -13.83 17.95
CA VAL A 244 2.04 -15.30 17.94
C VAL A 244 1.98 -15.91 19.34
N GLU A 245 2.61 -15.28 20.33
CA GLU A 245 2.63 -15.75 21.71
C GLU A 245 1.32 -15.49 22.48
N ARG A 246 0.41 -14.68 21.95
CA ARG A 246 -0.86 -14.28 22.61
C ARG A 246 -2.09 -14.98 22.03
N VAL A 247 -2.04 -15.30 20.73
CA VAL A 247 -3.18 -15.91 20.03
C VAL A 247 -3.59 -17.26 20.61
N PRO A 248 -2.68 -18.19 21.00
CA PRO A 248 -3.09 -19.51 21.47
C PRO A 248 -4.04 -19.46 22.69
N ALA A 249 -3.77 -18.65 23.69
CA ALA A 249 -4.62 -18.54 24.87
C ALA A 249 -6.01 -17.95 24.55
N ALA A 250 -6.06 -16.93 23.68
CA ALA A 250 -7.32 -16.35 23.23
C ALA A 250 -8.12 -17.32 22.36
N TRP A 251 -7.44 -18.12 21.55
CA TRP A 251 -8.06 -19.15 20.74
C TRP A 251 -8.68 -20.26 21.57
N GLU A 252 -7.94 -20.79 22.55
CA GLU A 252 -8.45 -21.83 23.47
C GLU A 252 -9.73 -21.39 24.19
N GLU A 253 -9.79 -20.13 24.66
CA GLU A 253 -11.01 -19.59 25.27
C GLU A 253 -12.15 -19.48 24.25
N LEU A 254 -11.88 -18.93 23.08
CA LEU A 254 -12.90 -18.74 22.03
C LEU A 254 -13.51 -20.06 21.59
N ILE A 255 -12.69 -21.08 21.29
CA ILE A 255 -13.20 -22.37 20.79
C ILE A 255 -13.93 -23.15 21.88
N ALA A 256 -13.48 -23.07 23.13
CA ALA A 256 -14.17 -23.68 24.26
C ALA A 256 -15.58 -23.10 24.45
N ASP A 257 -15.72 -21.79 24.35
CA ASP A 257 -17.01 -21.12 24.46
C ASP A 257 -17.95 -21.43 23.30
N LEU A 258 -17.44 -21.52 22.07
CA LEU A 258 -18.21 -21.97 20.91
C LEU A 258 -18.75 -23.39 21.11
N HIS A 259 -17.93 -24.32 21.59
CA HIS A 259 -18.37 -25.68 21.88
C HIS A 259 -19.41 -25.72 23.01
N HIS A 260 -19.20 -24.93 24.07
CA HIS A 260 -20.15 -24.85 25.18
C HIS A 260 -21.51 -24.29 24.78
N SER A 261 -21.54 -23.35 23.84
CA SER A 261 -22.78 -22.80 23.28
C SER A 261 -23.49 -23.75 22.31
N GLY A 262 -22.89 -24.87 21.95
CA GLY A 262 -23.42 -25.82 20.96
C GLY A 262 -23.28 -25.35 19.51
N ALA A 263 -22.41 -24.38 19.23
CA ALA A 263 -22.16 -23.90 17.88
C ALA A 263 -21.60 -25.01 16.98
N LYS A 264 -22.07 -25.08 15.76
CA LYS A 264 -21.57 -26.05 14.76
C LYS A 264 -20.29 -25.51 14.15
N CYS A 265 -19.16 -26.03 14.60
CA CYS A 265 -17.83 -25.67 14.09
C CYS A 265 -17.44 -26.55 12.92
N GLY A 266 -16.92 -25.94 11.85
CA GLY A 266 -16.31 -26.59 10.70
C GLY A 266 -14.78 -26.59 10.80
N PRO A 267 -14.04 -26.52 9.67
CA PRO A 267 -12.60 -26.52 9.66
C PRO A 267 -11.98 -25.33 10.41
N GLU A 268 -10.88 -25.61 11.10
CA GLU A 268 -9.99 -24.59 11.65
C GLU A 268 -8.96 -24.13 10.61
N LEU A 269 -8.56 -22.87 10.67
CA LEU A 269 -7.58 -22.25 9.79
C LEU A 269 -6.54 -21.53 10.64
N VAL A 270 -5.26 -21.82 10.39
CA VAL A 270 -4.13 -21.13 11.03
C VAL A 270 -3.32 -20.43 9.95
N ARG A 271 -3.07 -19.12 10.13
CA ARG A 271 -2.27 -18.32 9.22
C ARG A 271 -1.20 -17.56 10.02
N THR A 272 0.05 -17.71 9.64
CA THR A 272 1.15 -16.85 10.13
C THR A 272 1.26 -15.67 9.16
N LEU A 273 1.26 -14.44 9.70
CA LEU A 273 1.27 -13.19 8.96
C LEU A 273 2.65 -12.52 9.03
#